data_b9682ca1ae8a5f426156bb52fea5db56
#
_entry.id   b9682ca1ae8a5f426156bb52fea5db56
#
_cell.length_a   1.000
_cell.length_b   1.000
_cell.length_c   1.000
_cell.angle_alpha   90.00
_cell.angle_beta   90.00
_cell.angle_gamma   90.00
#
_symmetry.space_group_name_H-M   'P 1'
#
loop_
_entity.id
_entity.type
_entity.pdbx_description
1 polymer ?
#
loop_
_entity_poly.entity_id
_entity_poly.type
_entity_poly.pdbx_seq_one_letter_code
_entity_poly.pdbx_strand_id
1 'polypeptide(L)' 'AEEGKAEGVIERLYYHYLKHVSELPPEFTKYIDEDGPDRIAADYIACMTDRYAVRDYTRLFVPADWA' A
#
# COMPACT_ATOMS: atom_id res chain seq x y z
N ALA A 1 -11.87 2.80 -17.19
CA ALA A 1 -11.73 1.36 -17.03
C ALA A 1 -10.47 1.02 -16.26
N GLU A 2 -9.32 1.51 -16.73
CA GLU A 2 -8.09 1.27 -16.01
C GLU A 2 -8.09 1.96 -14.67
N GLU A 3 -8.74 3.09 -14.60
CA GLU A 3 -8.80 3.85 -13.36
C GLU A 3 -9.50 3.08 -12.27
N GLY A 4 -10.56 2.36 -12.64
CA GLY A 4 -11.26 1.55 -11.68
C GLY A 4 -10.39 0.45 -11.10
N LYS A 5 -9.55 -0.15 -11.93
CA LYS A 5 -8.62 -1.17 -11.46
C LYS A 5 -7.59 -0.57 -10.51
N ALA A 6 -7.07 0.59 -10.87
CA ALA A 6 -6.08 1.24 -10.05
C ALA A 6 -6.64 1.61 -8.68
N GLU A 7 -7.88 2.07 -8.67
CA GLU A 7 -8.54 2.41 -7.41
C GLU A 7 -8.69 1.20 -6.51
N GLY A 8 -9.07 0.07 -7.07
CA GLY A 8 -9.20 -1.16 -6.29
C GLY A 8 -7.87 -1.61 -5.70
N VAL A 9 -6.82 -1.50 -6.49
CA VAL A 9 -5.48 -1.87 -6.05
C VAL A 9 -5.04 -0.95 -4.90
N ILE A 10 -5.23 0.35 -5.07
CA ILE A 10 -4.83 1.33 -4.05
C ILE A 10 -5.59 1.09 -2.75
N GLU A 11 -6.88 0.84 -2.85
CA GLU A 11 -7.70 0.63 -1.67
C GLU A 11 -7.25 -0.60 -0.89
N ARG A 12 -6.96 -1.69 -1.59
CA ARG A 12 -6.52 -2.91 -0.93
C ARG A 12 -5.15 -2.74 -0.30
N LEU A 13 -4.25 -2.04 -0.97
CA LEU A 13 -2.93 -1.75 -0.40
C LEU A 13 -3.06 -0.88 0.84
N TYR A 14 -3.93 0.10 0.80
CA TYR A 14 -4.15 0.98 1.94
C TYR A 14 -4.59 0.18 3.17
N TYR A 15 -5.59 -0.67 3.01
CA TYR A 15 -6.07 -1.46 4.13
C TYR A 15 -5.05 -2.47 4.60
N HIS A 16 -4.27 -3.03 3.68
CA HIS A 16 -3.20 -3.93 4.07
C HIS A 16 -2.19 -3.25 4.98
N TYR A 17 -1.71 -2.09 4.56
CA TYR A 17 -0.69 -1.38 5.34
C TYR A 17 -1.27 -0.77 6.60
N LEU A 18 -2.54 -0.46 6.61
CA LEU A 18 -3.19 0.01 7.81
C LEU A 18 -3.17 -1.06 8.90
N LYS A 19 -3.33 -2.32 8.51
CA LYS A 19 -3.29 -3.44 9.45
C LYS A 19 -1.87 -3.91 9.75
N HIS A 20 -0.96 -3.68 8.83
CA HIS A 20 0.41 -4.18 8.94
C HIS A 20 1.40 -3.04 8.88
N VAL A 21 1.26 -2.11 9.80
CA VAL A 21 2.05 -0.88 9.80
C VAL A 21 3.54 -1.18 9.88
N SER A 22 3.92 -2.26 10.54
CA SER A 22 5.32 -2.62 10.69
C SER A 22 6.00 -2.95 9.37
N GLU A 23 5.22 -3.19 8.31
CA GLU A 23 5.79 -3.45 6.99
C GLU A 23 6.18 -2.17 6.25
N LEU A 24 5.75 -1.03 6.76
CA LEU A 24 6.10 0.25 6.15
C LEU A 24 7.57 0.59 6.41
N PRO A 25 8.22 1.33 5.48
CA PRO A 25 9.61 1.75 5.71
C PRO A 25 9.73 2.63 6.94
N PRO A 26 10.90 2.57 7.62
CA PRO A 26 11.08 3.37 8.84
C PRO A 26 10.90 4.86 8.65
N GLU A 27 11.21 5.37 7.45
CA GLU A 27 11.07 6.79 7.16
C GLU A 27 9.62 7.25 7.22
N PHE A 28 8.68 6.30 7.14
CA PHE A 28 7.26 6.61 7.32
C PHE A 28 6.81 6.31 8.74
N THR A 29 7.22 5.18 9.30
CA THR A 29 6.74 4.76 10.60
C THR A 29 7.25 5.64 11.73
N LYS A 30 8.32 6.37 11.52
CA LYS A 30 8.84 7.24 12.57
C LYS A 30 7.88 8.38 12.92
N TYR A 31 6.92 8.67 12.06
CA TYR A 31 5.93 9.70 12.31
C TYR A 31 4.59 9.16 12.78
N ILE A 32 4.53 7.86 13.07
CA ILE A 32 3.25 7.21 13.34
C ILE A 32 2.58 7.75 14.59
N ASP A 33 3.37 8.15 15.58
CA ASP A 33 2.81 8.68 16.82
C ASP A 33 2.16 10.05 16.62
N GLU A 34 2.66 10.81 15.66
CA GLU A 34 2.15 12.15 15.37
C GLU A 34 1.00 12.12 14.39
N ASP A 35 1.15 11.35 13.32
CA ASP A 35 0.23 11.38 12.19
C ASP A 35 -0.80 10.26 12.23
N GLY A 36 -0.51 9.18 12.93
CA GLY A 36 -1.41 8.04 13.00
C GLY A 36 -1.18 7.06 11.85
N PRO A 37 -1.56 5.79 12.06
CA PRO A 37 -1.29 4.76 11.06
C PRO A 37 -2.03 4.97 9.77
N ASP A 38 -3.25 5.51 9.82
CA ASP A 38 -4.03 5.74 8.60
C ASP A 38 -3.38 6.80 7.71
N ARG A 39 -2.86 7.88 8.32
CA ARG A 39 -2.19 8.91 7.56
C ARG A 39 -0.88 8.39 6.97
N ILE A 40 -0.13 7.62 7.76
CA ILE A 40 1.14 7.08 7.32
C ILE A 40 0.93 6.12 6.15
N ALA A 41 -0.06 5.25 6.23
CA ALA A 41 -0.36 4.32 5.15
C ALA A 41 -0.74 5.06 3.87
N ALA A 42 -1.58 6.10 4.01
CA ALA A 42 -2.00 6.88 2.85
C ALA A 42 -0.82 7.60 2.20
N ASP A 43 0.07 8.16 3.02
CA ASP A 43 1.24 8.87 2.51
C ASP A 43 2.17 7.91 1.77
N TYR A 44 2.36 6.71 2.30
CA TYR A 44 3.22 5.73 1.66
C TYR A 44 2.67 5.34 0.29
N ILE A 45 1.37 5.07 0.22
CA ILE A 45 0.75 4.66 -1.03
C ILE A 45 0.75 5.81 -2.03
N ALA A 46 0.60 7.03 -1.56
CA ALA A 46 0.62 8.19 -2.44
C ALA A 46 1.98 8.37 -3.13
N CYS A 47 3.05 7.82 -2.54
CA CYS A 47 4.37 7.88 -3.13
C CYS A 47 4.59 6.84 -4.23
N MET A 48 3.67 5.88 -4.36
CA MET A 48 3.83 4.82 -5.34
C MET A 48 3.43 5.27 -6.72
N THR A 49 4.16 4.79 -7.73
CA THR A 49 3.68 4.88 -9.10
C THR A 49 2.64 3.80 -9.33
N ASP A 50 1.84 3.94 -10.39
CA ASP A 50 0.84 2.93 -10.72
C ASP A 50 1.47 1.56 -10.90
N ARG A 51 2.62 1.53 -11.59
CA ARG A 51 3.32 0.26 -11.83
C ARG A 51 3.79 -0.35 -10.52
N TYR A 52 4.33 0.46 -9.63
CA TYR A 52 4.79 -0.03 -8.35
C TYR A 52 3.63 -0.57 -7.52
N ALA A 53 2.51 0.14 -7.53
CA ALA A 53 1.33 -0.27 -6.77
C ALA A 53 0.81 -1.62 -7.25
N VAL A 54 0.76 -1.82 -8.58
CA VAL A 54 0.30 -3.09 -9.13
C VAL A 54 1.27 -4.21 -8.76
N ARG A 55 2.55 -3.95 -8.84
CA ARG A 55 3.56 -4.94 -8.47
C ARG A 55 3.43 -5.33 -7.01
N ASP A 56 3.26 -4.35 -6.14
CA ASP A 56 3.14 -4.61 -4.70
C ASP A 56 1.87 -5.37 -4.39
N TYR A 57 0.78 -5.00 -5.04
CA TYR A 57 -0.48 -5.71 -4.90
C TYR A 57 -0.33 -7.18 -5.30
N THR A 58 0.33 -7.42 -6.44
CA THR A 58 0.54 -8.77 -6.92
C THR A 58 1.37 -9.59 -5.93
N ARG A 59 2.41 -8.97 -5.38
CA ARG A 59 3.27 -9.63 -4.41
C ARG A 59 2.49 -10.03 -3.15
N LEU A 60 1.58 -9.19 -2.73
CA LEU A 60 0.87 -9.40 -1.46
C LEU A 60 -0.37 -10.27 -1.60
N PHE A 61 -1.08 -10.15 -2.70
CA PHE A 61 -2.42 -10.74 -2.80
C PHE A 61 -2.55 -11.82 -3.87
N VAL A 62 -1.58 -11.95 -4.77
CA VAL A 62 -1.64 -12.96 -5.83
C VAL A 62 -0.63 -14.07 -5.53
N PRO A 63 -1.08 -15.32 -5.42
CA PRO A 63 -0.13 -16.42 -5.16
C PRO A 63 0.91 -16.55 -6.26
N ALA A 64 2.12 -16.96 -5.86
CA ALA A 64 3.23 -17.06 -6.80
C ALA A 64 2.98 -18.06 -7.91
N ASP A 65 2.26 -19.13 -7.59
CA ASP A 65 2.02 -20.17 -8.60
C ASP A 65 0.94 -19.81 -9.60
N TRP A 66 0.36 -18.64 -9.47
CA TRP A 66 -0.56 -18.11 -10.48
C TRP A 66 0.18 -17.44 -11.64
N ALA A 67 1.43 -17.09 -11.44
CA ALA A 67 2.20 -16.36 -12.46
C ALA A 67 2.62 -17.23 -13.64
#